data_fd39dd87385ea0899dc40d71592d35a5
#
_entry.id   fd39dd87385ea0899dc40d71592d35a5
#
_cell.length_a   1.000
_cell.length_b   1.000
_cell.length_c   1.000
_cell.angle_alpha   90.00
_cell.angle_beta   90.00
_cell.angle_gamma   90.00
#
_symmetry.space_group_name_H-M   'P 1'
#
loop_
_entity.id
_entity.type
_entity.pdbx_description
1 polymer ?
#
loop_
_entity_poly.entity_id
_entity_poly.type
_entity_poly.pdbx_seq_one_letter_code
_entity_poly.pdbx_strand_id
1 'polypeptide(L)'
;MGGMTHNLLGPEPTLLPEHTAAQAALDAGSDPATVAAEHPYYSEAWASLAEKAFEAGETVAAYAYARTGYHRGLDQLRRAGWKGFGPVPWAHRPNQGFLRALAVLGKAAGKIGETEEYDRCRTFLADSDPAAAEATGLK
;
A
#
# COMPACT_ATOMS: atom_id res chain seq x y z
N MET A 1 -4.73 -29.05 11.50
CA MET A 1 -4.59 -28.88 10.08
C MET A 1 -4.93 -27.48 9.61
N GLY A 2 -4.30 -26.53 10.25
CA GLY A 2 -4.56 -25.13 9.89
C GLY A 2 -4.38 -24.85 8.42
N GLY A 3 -3.39 -25.51 7.78
CA GLY A 3 -3.17 -25.33 6.36
C GLY A 3 -4.32 -25.73 5.47
N MET A 4 -5.18 -26.58 5.99
CA MET A 4 -6.34 -27.02 5.22
C MET A 4 -7.42 -25.96 5.12
N THR A 5 -7.31 -24.92 5.93
CA THR A 5 -8.21 -23.78 5.79
C THR A 5 -7.86 -22.91 4.61
N HIS A 6 -6.68 -23.11 4.04
CA HIS A 6 -6.31 -22.37 2.85
C HIS A 6 -7.23 -22.73 1.70
N ASN A 7 -7.47 -21.75 0.88
CA ASN A 7 -8.24 -21.93 -0.31
C ASN A 7 -7.41 -22.73 -1.33
N LEU A 8 -7.79 -24.01 -1.49
CA LEU A 8 -7.09 -24.87 -2.44
C LEU A 8 -7.34 -24.48 -3.89
N LEU A 9 -8.36 -23.65 -4.14
CA LEU A 9 -8.74 -23.20 -5.46
C LEU A 9 -8.24 -21.80 -5.76
N GLY A 10 -7.59 -21.16 -4.81
CA GLY A 10 -7.11 -19.79 -4.96
C GLY A 10 -5.68 -19.62 -4.50
N PRO A 11 -5.10 -18.44 -4.72
CA PRO A 11 -3.73 -18.18 -4.34
C PRO A 11 -3.57 -18.01 -2.83
N GLU A 12 -2.37 -18.31 -2.35
CA GLU A 12 -2.00 -18.05 -0.97
C GLU A 12 -1.91 -16.55 -0.72
N PRO A 13 -2.21 -16.09 0.49
CA PRO A 13 -1.94 -14.70 0.86
C PRO A 13 -0.46 -14.37 0.71
N THR A 14 -0.16 -13.18 0.25
CA THR A 14 1.22 -12.71 0.16
C THR A 14 1.54 -11.86 1.40
N LEU A 15 2.60 -12.23 2.10
CA LEU A 15 3.05 -11.56 3.31
C LEU A 15 4.43 -10.99 3.05
N LEU A 16 4.52 -9.67 3.01
CA LEU A 16 5.82 -9.01 2.79
C LEU A 16 6.73 -9.17 3.99
N PRO A 17 8.05 -9.21 3.77
CA PRO A 17 8.99 -9.26 4.88
C PRO A 17 9.00 -7.95 5.66
N GLU A 18 9.44 -8.01 6.91
CA GLU A 18 9.57 -6.82 7.74
C GLU A 18 10.82 -6.05 7.34
N HIS A 19 10.71 -4.73 7.41
CA HIS A 19 11.83 -3.81 7.22
C HIS A 19 12.04 -3.11 8.57
N THR A 20 12.67 -3.82 9.49
CA THR A 20 12.72 -3.45 10.90
C THR A 20 13.28 -2.05 11.15
N ALA A 21 14.41 -1.72 10.52
CA ALA A 21 15.03 -0.41 10.73
C ALA A 21 14.15 0.73 10.22
N ALA A 22 13.58 0.58 9.03
CA ALA A 22 12.71 1.61 8.45
C ALA A 22 11.43 1.78 9.25
N GLN A 23 10.81 0.67 9.66
CA GLN A 23 9.60 0.71 10.46
C GLN A 23 9.86 1.35 11.82
N ALA A 24 10.97 0.99 12.47
CA ALA A 24 11.34 1.58 13.75
C ALA A 24 11.55 3.09 13.65
N ALA A 25 12.15 3.56 12.56
CA ALA A 25 12.35 4.98 12.35
C ALA A 25 11.03 5.74 12.21
N LEU A 26 10.09 5.20 11.43
CA LEU A 26 8.75 5.81 11.32
C LEU A 26 8.02 5.79 12.66
N ASP A 27 8.07 4.67 13.37
CA ASP A 27 7.37 4.53 14.64
C ASP A 27 7.96 5.46 15.70
N ALA A 28 9.24 5.79 15.60
CA ALA A 28 9.91 6.74 16.50
C ALA A 28 9.63 8.20 16.14
N GLY A 29 8.89 8.46 15.06
CA GLY A 29 8.53 9.81 14.66
C GLY A 29 9.49 10.48 13.69
N SER A 30 10.39 9.74 13.08
CA SER A 30 11.27 10.29 12.05
C SER A 30 10.45 10.84 10.89
N ASP A 31 10.95 11.88 10.25
CA ASP A 31 10.31 12.46 9.08
C ASP A 31 10.18 11.42 7.97
N PRO A 32 8.97 11.17 7.46
CA PRO A 32 8.78 10.19 6.39
C PRO A 32 9.66 10.44 5.16
N ALA A 33 9.95 11.70 4.82
CA ALA A 33 10.84 12.01 3.70
C ALA A 33 12.26 11.49 3.95
N THR A 34 12.75 11.64 5.17
CA THR A 34 14.07 11.12 5.55
C THR A 34 14.09 9.60 5.47
N VAL A 35 13.05 8.94 5.98
CA VAL A 35 12.96 7.48 5.93
C VAL A 35 12.88 7.00 4.49
N ALA A 36 12.10 7.66 3.64
CA ALA A 36 12.00 7.30 2.23
C ALA A 36 13.35 7.45 1.51
N ALA A 37 14.10 8.50 1.83
CA ALA A 37 15.41 8.72 1.23
C ALA A 37 16.43 7.65 1.65
N GLU A 38 16.37 7.22 2.90
CA GLU A 38 17.28 6.21 3.44
C GLU A 38 16.84 4.79 3.07
N HIS A 39 15.53 4.58 2.90
CA HIS A 39 14.96 3.27 2.61
C HIS A 39 13.93 3.39 1.48
N PRO A 40 14.39 3.71 0.25
CA PRO A 40 13.44 4.01 -0.85
C PRO A 40 12.55 2.85 -1.28
N TYR A 41 12.91 1.62 -0.91
CA TYR A 41 12.08 0.45 -1.16
C TYR A 41 10.91 0.31 -0.18
N TYR A 42 10.91 1.09 0.91
CA TYR A 42 9.94 0.92 1.99
C TYR A 42 8.66 1.70 1.71
N SER A 43 7.62 0.99 1.26
CA SER A 43 6.36 1.61 0.83
C SER A 43 5.69 2.46 1.89
N GLU A 44 5.80 2.09 3.17
CA GLU A 44 5.09 2.81 4.23
C GLU A 44 5.59 4.24 4.38
N ALA A 45 6.87 4.51 4.14
CA ALA A 45 7.38 5.87 4.18
C ALA A 45 6.75 6.72 3.08
N TRP A 46 6.65 6.18 1.87
CA TRP A 46 6.00 6.86 0.76
C TRP A 46 4.51 7.05 1.02
N ALA A 47 3.85 6.04 1.59
CA ALA A 47 2.44 6.14 1.93
C ALA A 47 2.21 7.26 2.95
N SER A 48 3.08 7.38 3.95
CA SER A 48 2.97 8.45 4.96
C SER A 48 3.11 9.83 4.34
N LEU A 49 4.08 10.00 3.42
CA LEU A 49 4.22 11.25 2.66
C LEU A 49 2.97 11.56 1.86
N ALA A 50 2.43 10.53 1.20
CA ALA A 50 1.24 10.69 0.36
C ALA A 50 0.04 11.12 1.19
N GLU A 51 -0.16 10.49 2.34
CA GLU A 51 -1.28 10.82 3.23
C GLU A 51 -1.19 12.26 3.73
N LYS A 52 -0.01 12.69 4.14
CA LYS A 52 0.21 14.06 4.62
C LYS A 52 -0.05 15.07 3.49
N ALA A 53 0.46 14.81 2.30
CA ALA A 53 0.24 15.70 1.17
C ALA A 53 -1.24 15.76 0.79
N PHE A 54 -1.93 14.64 0.80
CA PHE A 54 -3.35 14.58 0.48
C PHE A 54 -4.18 15.40 1.48
N GLU A 55 -3.89 15.24 2.77
CA GLU A 55 -4.58 15.99 3.83
C GLU A 55 -4.30 17.49 3.73
N ALA A 56 -3.13 17.86 3.25
CA ALA A 56 -2.78 19.28 3.07
C ALA A 56 -3.35 19.88 1.78
N GLY A 57 -4.08 19.11 0.99
CA GLY A 57 -4.64 19.58 -0.27
C GLY A 57 -3.66 19.57 -1.42
N GLU A 58 -2.47 18.99 -1.22
CA GLU A 58 -1.44 18.90 -2.25
C GLU A 58 -1.66 17.62 -3.05
N THR A 59 -2.71 17.61 -3.85
CA THR A 59 -3.21 16.41 -4.49
C THR A 59 -2.23 15.81 -5.48
N VAL A 60 -1.56 16.64 -6.28
CA VAL A 60 -0.60 16.13 -7.28
C VAL A 60 0.63 15.54 -6.58
N ALA A 61 1.13 16.18 -5.54
CA ALA A 61 2.23 15.63 -4.75
C ALA A 61 1.82 14.30 -4.11
N ALA A 62 0.60 14.25 -3.55
CA ALA A 62 0.07 13.02 -2.98
C ALA A 62 0.02 11.89 -4.00
N TYR A 63 -0.45 12.20 -5.21
CA TYR A 63 -0.49 11.26 -6.33
C TYR A 63 0.92 10.69 -6.61
N ALA A 64 1.91 11.57 -6.70
CA ALA A 64 3.28 11.17 -7.02
C ALA A 64 3.90 10.30 -5.93
N TYR A 65 3.75 10.69 -4.67
CA TYR A 65 4.26 9.89 -3.54
C TYR A 65 3.55 8.55 -3.48
N ALA A 66 2.23 8.54 -3.63
CA ALA A 66 1.44 7.32 -3.57
C ALA A 66 1.82 6.36 -4.69
N ARG A 67 2.00 6.88 -5.90
CA ARG A 67 2.40 6.05 -7.04
C ARG A 67 3.77 5.42 -6.80
N THR A 68 4.70 6.16 -6.23
CA THR A 68 6.02 5.63 -5.89
C THR A 68 5.90 4.50 -4.86
N GLY A 69 5.18 4.73 -3.77
CA GLY A 69 4.98 3.71 -2.73
C GLY A 69 4.27 2.48 -3.26
N TYR A 70 3.29 2.68 -4.10
CA TYR A 70 2.54 1.61 -4.75
C TYR A 70 3.47 0.74 -5.61
N HIS A 71 4.28 1.35 -6.48
CA HIS A 71 5.18 0.59 -7.35
C HIS A 71 6.29 -0.11 -6.57
N ARG A 72 6.83 0.52 -5.52
CA ARG A 72 7.80 -0.15 -4.66
C ARG A 72 7.19 -1.37 -3.98
N GLY A 73 5.95 -1.25 -3.54
CA GLY A 73 5.24 -2.37 -2.96
C GLY A 73 4.98 -3.49 -3.95
N LEU A 74 4.60 -3.14 -5.20
CA LEU A 74 4.43 -4.15 -6.25
C LEU A 74 5.71 -4.93 -6.48
N ASP A 75 6.85 -4.25 -6.52
CA ASP A 75 8.14 -4.92 -6.70
C ASP A 75 8.38 -5.93 -5.59
N GLN A 76 8.09 -5.55 -4.35
CA GLN A 76 8.28 -6.44 -3.21
C GLN A 76 7.30 -7.61 -3.23
N LEU A 77 6.06 -7.36 -3.58
CA LEU A 77 5.06 -8.43 -3.70
C LEU A 77 5.51 -9.47 -4.73
N ARG A 78 6.01 -9.02 -5.87
CA ARG A 78 6.50 -9.92 -6.92
C ARG A 78 7.68 -10.74 -6.42
N ARG A 79 8.61 -10.14 -5.71
CA ARG A 79 9.73 -10.86 -5.11
C ARG A 79 9.28 -11.88 -4.07
N ALA A 80 8.16 -11.61 -3.40
CA ALA A 80 7.62 -12.53 -2.42
C ALA A 80 6.72 -13.63 -3.03
N GLY A 81 6.62 -13.66 -4.35
CA GLY A 81 5.90 -14.71 -5.06
C GLY A 81 4.50 -14.36 -5.52
N TRP A 82 4.05 -13.13 -5.27
CA TRP A 82 2.74 -12.67 -5.75
C TRP A 82 2.71 -12.64 -7.27
N LYS A 83 1.64 -13.16 -7.85
CA LYS A 83 1.53 -13.36 -9.30
C LYS A 83 0.52 -12.44 -9.96
N GLY A 84 0.25 -11.31 -9.35
CA GLY A 84 -0.63 -10.30 -9.90
C GLY A 84 -2.06 -10.37 -9.35
N PHE A 85 -2.35 -11.33 -8.49
CA PHE A 85 -3.67 -11.50 -7.89
C PHE A 85 -3.55 -12.26 -6.58
N GLY A 86 -4.61 -12.25 -5.80
CA GLY A 86 -4.65 -12.95 -4.53
C GLY A 86 -4.54 -12.02 -3.32
N PRO A 87 -4.84 -12.52 -2.13
CA PRO A 87 -4.93 -11.68 -0.95
C PRO A 87 -3.61 -11.05 -0.54
N VAL A 88 -3.68 -9.79 -0.12
CA VAL A 88 -2.58 -9.05 0.50
C VAL A 88 -3.15 -8.52 1.82
N PRO A 89 -3.04 -9.31 2.91
CA PRO A 89 -3.79 -9.02 4.14
C PRO A 89 -3.35 -7.74 4.83
N TRP A 90 -4.33 -6.92 5.19
CA TRP A 90 -4.14 -5.70 5.97
C TRP A 90 -3.59 -5.97 7.36
N ALA A 91 -3.99 -7.09 7.98
CA ALA A 91 -3.58 -7.43 9.33
C ALA A 91 -2.07 -7.63 9.45
N HIS A 92 -1.40 -7.95 8.36
CA HIS A 92 0.06 -8.11 8.34
C HIS A 92 0.70 -6.74 8.12
N ARG A 93 1.27 -6.15 9.18
CA ARG A 93 1.81 -4.79 9.16
C ARG A 93 2.68 -4.48 7.95
N PRO A 94 3.62 -5.35 7.53
CA PRO A 94 4.46 -5.05 6.37
C PRO A 94 3.72 -4.83 5.06
N ASN A 95 2.48 -5.30 4.94
CA ASN A 95 1.65 -5.07 3.76
C ASN A 95 0.99 -3.70 3.76
N GLN A 96 0.87 -3.05 4.92
CA GLN A 96 0.04 -1.85 5.05
C GLN A 96 0.57 -0.68 4.23
N GLY A 97 1.89 -0.55 4.12
CA GLY A 97 2.45 0.55 3.32
C GLY A 97 2.01 0.51 1.87
N PHE A 98 2.05 -0.67 1.25
CA PHE A 98 1.55 -0.86 -0.10
C PHE A 98 0.06 -0.53 -0.20
N LEU A 99 -0.73 -1.07 0.71
CA LEU A 99 -2.19 -0.89 0.66
C LEU A 99 -2.58 0.57 0.90
N ARG A 100 -1.90 1.25 1.82
CA ARG A 100 -2.14 2.67 2.08
C ARG A 100 -1.75 3.53 0.88
N ALA A 101 -0.60 3.21 0.25
CA ALA A 101 -0.18 3.93 -0.95
C ALA A 101 -1.20 3.76 -2.09
N LEU A 102 -1.68 2.53 -2.30
CA LEU A 102 -2.71 2.26 -3.29
C LEU A 102 -3.98 3.07 -3.00
N ALA A 103 -4.37 3.16 -1.73
CA ALA A 103 -5.56 3.92 -1.35
C ALA A 103 -5.42 5.42 -1.66
N VAL A 104 -4.28 6.01 -1.31
CA VAL A 104 -4.06 7.44 -1.60
C VAL A 104 -3.99 7.69 -3.11
N LEU A 105 -3.36 6.77 -3.85
CA LEU A 105 -3.32 6.89 -5.31
C LEU A 105 -4.73 6.98 -5.88
N GLY A 106 -5.62 6.09 -5.44
CA GLY A 106 -7.01 6.11 -5.88
C GLY A 106 -7.72 7.40 -5.50
N LYS A 107 -7.55 7.84 -4.25
CA LYS A 107 -8.19 9.08 -3.78
C LYS A 107 -7.70 10.30 -4.57
N ALA A 108 -6.39 10.39 -4.77
CA ALA A 108 -5.79 11.50 -5.53
C ALA A 108 -6.24 11.48 -6.98
N ALA A 109 -6.28 10.29 -7.60
CA ALA A 109 -6.78 10.12 -8.96
C ALA A 109 -8.22 10.62 -9.08
N GLY A 110 -9.07 10.25 -8.12
CA GLY A 110 -10.46 10.73 -8.11
C GLY A 110 -10.55 12.24 -8.01
N LYS A 111 -9.71 12.87 -7.20
CA LYS A 111 -9.68 14.31 -7.02
C LYS A 111 -9.32 15.06 -8.30
N ILE A 112 -8.43 14.52 -9.12
CA ILE A 112 -8.02 15.17 -10.35
C ILE A 112 -8.86 14.74 -11.56
N GLY A 113 -9.90 13.95 -11.35
CA GLY A 113 -10.81 13.52 -12.41
C GLY A 113 -10.32 12.33 -13.23
N GLU A 114 -9.30 11.63 -12.76
CA GLU A 114 -8.77 10.42 -13.42
C GLU A 114 -9.60 9.22 -12.98
N THR A 115 -10.82 9.15 -13.51
CA THR A 115 -11.84 8.21 -13.06
C THR A 115 -11.45 6.76 -13.25
N GLU A 116 -10.82 6.42 -14.37
CA GLU A 116 -10.40 5.04 -14.64
C GLU A 116 -9.37 4.56 -13.61
N GLU A 117 -8.43 5.42 -13.26
CA GLU A 117 -7.41 5.08 -12.25
C GLU A 117 -8.03 4.97 -10.86
N TYR A 118 -8.96 5.86 -10.53
CA TYR A 118 -9.72 5.77 -9.28
C TYR A 118 -10.42 4.41 -9.16
N ASP A 119 -11.13 4.02 -10.22
CA ASP A 119 -11.87 2.74 -10.23
C ASP A 119 -10.91 1.54 -10.15
N ARG A 120 -9.79 1.62 -10.86
CA ARG A 120 -8.79 0.55 -10.85
C ARG A 120 -8.21 0.35 -9.45
N CYS A 121 -7.82 1.44 -8.80
CA CYS A 121 -7.24 1.38 -7.45
C CYS A 121 -8.27 0.86 -6.45
N ARG A 122 -9.50 1.32 -6.53
CA ARG A 122 -10.58 0.90 -5.63
C ARG A 122 -10.84 -0.59 -5.75
N THR A 123 -10.95 -1.08 -6.98
CA THR A 123 -11.18 -2.51 -7.23
C THR A 123 -10.00 -3.35 -6.74
N PHE A 124 -8.78 -2.92 -7.07
CA PHE A 124 -7.59 -3.64 -6.67
C PHE A 124 -7.46 -3.72 -5.15
N LEU A 125 -7.74 -2.63 -4.46
CA LEU A 125 -7.67 -2.59 -3.00
C LEU A 125 -8.69 -3.57 -2.38
N ALA A 126 -9.92 -3.55 -2.86
CA ALA A 126 -10.97 -4.44 -2.38
C ALA A 126 -10.62 -5.91 -2.65
N ASP A 127 -10.07 -6.19 -3.82
CA ASP A 127 -9.66 -7.55 -4.19
C ASP A 127 -8.48 -8.02 -3.34
N SER A 128 -7.59 -7.10 -2.96
CA SER A 128 -6.47 -7.44 -2.10
C SER A 128 -6.91 -7.79 -0.69
N ASP A 129 -7.77 -6.94 -0.10
CA ASP A 129 -8.36 -7.18 1.21
C ASP A 129 -9.45 -6.16 1.49
N PRO A 130 -10.72 -6.60 1.64
CA PRO A 130 -11.80 -5.69 2.01
C PRO A 130 -11.52 -4.91 3.30
N ALA A 131 -10.76 -5.48 4.24
CA ALA A 131 -10.39 -4.77 5.46
C ALA A 131 -9.52 -3.55 5.16
N ALA A 132 -8.69 -3.62 4.14
CA ALA A 132 -7.89 -2.47 3.73
C ALA A 132 -8.77 -1.36 3.15
N ALA A 133 -9.79 -1.72 2.39
CA ALA A 133 -10.75 -0.74 1.87
C ALA A 133 -11.43 0.01 3.02
N GLU A 134 -11.86 -0.71 4.05
CA GLU A 134 -12.46 -0.11 5.23
C GLU A 134 -11.49 0.78 5.98
N ALA A 135 -10.29 0.26 6.26
CA ALA A 135 -9.30 0.98 7.06
C ALA A 135 -8.81 2.27 6.39
N THR A 136 -8.71 2.28 5.07
CA THR A 136 -8.20 3.43 4.33
C THR A 136 -9.29 4.36 3.83
N GLY A 137 -10.52 3.91 3.81
CA GLY A 137 -11.64 4.71 3.33
C GLY A 137 -11.80 4.76 1.81
N LEU A 138 -11.03 3.98 1.08
CA LEU A 138 -11.22 3.85 -0.38
C LEU A 138 -12.05 2.60 -0.65
N LYS A 139 -13.35 2.79 -0.73
CA LYS A 139 -14.26 1.67 -0.93
C LYS A 139 -15.39 2.02 -1.89
#